data_8cc3520fd12fef06823b4ee81b0daaf8
#
_entry.id   8cc3520fd12fef06823b4ee81b0daaf8
#
_cell.length_a   1.000
_cell.length_b   1.000
_cell.length_c   1.000
_cell.angle_alpha   90.00
_cell.angle_beta   90.00
_cell.angle_gamma   90.00
#
_symmetry.space_group_name_H-M   'P 1'
#
loop_
_entity.id
_entity.type
_entity.pdbx_description
1 polymer ?
#
loop_
_entity_poly.entity_id
_entity_poly.type
_entity_poly.pdbx_seq_one_letter_code
_entity_poly.pdbx_strand_id
1 'polypeptide(L)'
;MPYFYNVEKKIGANIVILTLIGIISFSVCIYLFISNYIQKKRLKSIYDYMLVKDYDNASFVFKDMHNKNPLDKNILMTGIDLYYDVIINGINENIIISSCENIIKYARQILITGKFLKNKYNIYQRLAFSYQKLGSSYYEDSYDSYIKALENGDNRVSTVIELSKVCYNIGLYKEAINYLENIIKNQNIINIELYYELANAYEGNKDYTKSIQTLSYITDKFNGNIDIELKTYFKLGNLYFRQGLYKESEFFYKKALEMDDKNPNLYYSIGILYRQNKRRNEAINMFREALKIDNSYKPAIDALRRL
;
A
#
# COMPACT_ATOMS: atom_id res chain seq x y z
N MET A 1 -32.28 26.08 -73.49
CA MET A 1 -33.06 25.46 -72.44
C MET A 1 -32.52 24.15 -71.82
N PRO A 2 -31.74 23.28 -72.43
CA PRO A 2 -31.23 22.07 -71.79
C PRO A 2 -30.14 22.28 -70.71
N TYR A 3 -29.41 23.41 -70.74
CA TYR A 3 -28.31 23.69 -69.84
C TYR A 3 -28.79 24.05 -68.38
N PHE A 4 -29.86 24.83 -68.31
CA PHE A 4 -30.48 25.18 -66.99
C PHE A 4 -31.09 24.00 -66.26
N TYR A 5 -31.74 23.08 -66.95
CA TYR A 5 -32.32 21.89 -66.40
C TYR A 5 -31.31 20.92 -65.80
N ASN A 6 -30.10 20.82 -66.40
CA ASN A 6 -29.01 19.99 -65.85
C ASN A 6 -28.34 20.63 -64.63
N VAL A 7 -28.33 21.96 -64.51
CA VAL A 7 -27.77 22.68 -63.37
C VAL A 7 -28.69 22.55 -62.18
N GLU A 8 -30.00 22.73 -62.34
CA GLU A 8 -31.00 22.56 -61.26
C GLU A 8 -31.02 21.12 -60.75
N LYS A 9 -30.94 20.10 -61.61
CA LYS A 9 -30.88 18.70 -61.22
C LYS A 9 -29.61 18.36 -60.46
N LYS A 10 -28.47 18.98 -60.78
CA LYS A 10 -27.22 18.84 -60.08
C LYS A 10 -27.22 19.52 -58.72
N ILE A 11 -27.86 20.70 -58.62
CA ILE A 11 -28.01 21.42 -57.33
C ILE A 11 -28.94 20.64 -56.41
N GLY A 12 -30.06 20.13 -56.90
CA GLY A 12 -31.01 19.29 -56.13
C GLY A 12 -30.36 18.01 -55.60
N ALA A 13 -29.56 17.32 -56.44
CA ALA A 13 -28.81 16.14 -56.03
C ALA A 13 -27.75 16.44 -54.94
N ASN A 14 -27.05 17.58 -55.04
CA ASN A 14 -26.10 18.00 -54.01
C ASN A 14 -26.77 18.34 -52.66
N ILE A 15 -27.96 18.97 -52.69
CA ILE A 15 -28.73 19.27 -51.48
C ILE A 15 -29.17 17.96 -50.81
N VAL A 16 -29.66 16.99 -51.56
CA VAL A 16 -30.05 15.67 -51.05
C VAL A 16 -28.86 14.92 -50.40
N ILE A 17 -27.69 14.96 -51.05
CA ILE A 17 -26.48 14.36 -50.51
C ILE A 17 -26.06 15.04 -49.22
N LEU A 18 -26.08 16.36 -49.16
CA LEU A 18 -25.73 17.12 -47.95
C LEU A 18 -26.69 16.85 -46.78
N THR A 19 -28.00 16.75 -47.08
CA THR A 19 -28.98 16.39 -46.04
C THR A 19 -28.80 14.96 -45.52
N LEU A 20 -28.50 14.00 -46.38
CA LEU A 20 -28.19 12.63 -46.00
C LEU A 20 -26.92 12.55 -45.13
N ILE A 21 -25.87 13.26 -45.51
CA ILE A 21 -24.64 13.35 -44.69
C ILE A 21 -24.96 13.97 -43.33
N GLY A 22 -25.78 15.01 -43.27
CA GLY A 22 -26.22 15.63 -42.03
C GLY A 22 -27.00 14.67 -41.11
N ILE A 23 -27.91 13.89 -41.66
CA ILE A 23 -28.69 12.90 -40.91
C ILE A 23 -27.77 11.77 -40.37
N ILE A 24 -26.85 11.28 -41.22
CA ILE A 24 -25.90 10.23 -40.83
C ILE A 24 -24.98 10.75 -39.72
N SER A 25 -24.42 11.95 -39.86
CA SER A 25 -23.53 12.54 -38.84
C SER A 25 -24.26 12.76 -37.51
N PHE A 26 -25.52 13.23 -37.54
CA PHE A 26 -26.35 13.42 -36.35
C PHE A 26 -26.66 12.08 -35.67
N SER A 27 -27.01 11.06 -36.45
CA SER A 27 -27.26 9.70 -35.92
C SER A 27 -26.02 9.11 -35.29
N VAL A 28 -24.83 9.29 -35.85
CA VAL A 28 -23.55 8.89 -35.28
C VAL A 28 -23.27 9.64 -33.99
N CYS A 29 -23.52 10.94 -33.95
CA CYS A 29 -23.37 11.74 -32.71
C CYS A 29 -24.28 11.25 -31.58
N ILE A 30 -25.54 10.96 -31.89
CA ILE A 30 -26.49 10.39 -30.92
C ILE A 30 -26.00 9.02 -30.42
N TYR A 31 -25.61 8.15 -31.34
CA TYR A 31 -25.07 6.83 -30.99
C TYR A 31 -23.86 6.93 -30.05
N LEU A 32 -22.90 7.79 -30.38
CA LEU A 32 -21.70 8.02 -29.56
C LEU A 32 -22.07 8.59 -28.17
N PHE A 33 -23.03 9.51 -28.12
CA PHE A 33 -23.51 10.07 -26.87
C PHE A 33 -24.15 9.01 -25.99
N ILE A 34 -25.06 8.19 -26.52
CA ILE A 34 -25.72 7.11 -25.80
C ILE A 34 -24.70 6.06 -25.35
N SER A 35 -23.78 5.66 -26.22
CA SER A 35 -22.72 4.71 -25.91
C SER A 35 -21.85 5.19 -24.75
N ASN A 36 -21.41 6.45 -24.79
CA ASN A 36 -20.62 7.07 -23.74
C ASN A 36 -21.41 7.16 -22.40
N TYR A 37 -22.71 7.49 -22.46
CA TYR A 37 -23.57 7.52 -21.28
C TYR A 37 -23.68 6.13 -20.63
N ILE A 38 -23.94 5.10 -21.44
CA ILE A 38 -24.02 3.70 -20.96
C ILE A 38 -22.70 3.27 -20.34
N GLN A 39 -21.58 3.57 -21.00
CA GLN A 39 -20.24 3.25 -20.48
C GLN A 39 -20.00 3.90 -19.12
N LYS A 40 -20.29 5.20 -18.97
CA LYS A 40 -20.16 5.90 -17.69
C LYS A 40 -21.02 5.30 -16.58
N LYS A 41 -22.28 4.94 -16.91
CA LYS A 41 -23.20 4.31 -15.96
C LYS A 41 -22.67 2.94 -15.49
N ARG A 42 -22.11 2.15 -16.40
CA ARG A 42 -21.50 0.84 -16.08
C ARG A 42 -20.21 0.98 -15.27
N LEU A 43 -19.35 1.94 -15.58
CA LEU A 43 -18.17 2.23 -14.75
C LEU A 43 -18.61 2.61 -13.33
N LYS A 44 -19.64 3.44 -13.19
CA LYS A 44 -20.17 3.79 -11.88
C LYS A 44 -20.68 2.55 -11.12
N SER A 45 -21.39 1.63 -11.78
CA SER A 45 -21.88 0.42 -11.09
C SER A 45 -20.78 -0.46 -10.54
N ILE A 46 -19.58 -0.48 -11.14
CA ILE A 46 -18.41 -1.19 -10.59
C ILE A 46 -18.03 -0.58 -9.22
N TYR A 47 -17.93 0.74 -9.13
CA TYR A 47 -17.68 1.41 -7.85
C TYR A 47 -18.78 1.20 -6.82
N ASP A 48 -20.06 1.18 -7.26
CA ASP A 48 -21.20 0.91 -6.36
C ASP A 48 -21.10 -0.52 -5.78
N TYR A 49 -20.70 -1.52 -6.57
CA TYR A 49 -20.41 -2.88 -6.08
C TYR A 49 -19.21 -2.94 -5.15
N MET A 50 -18.12 -2.21 -5.45
CA MET A 50 -16.94 -2.13 -4.57
C MET A 50 -17.30 -1.57 -3.19
N LEU A 51 -18.16 -0.55 -3.12
CA LEU A 51 -18.60 0.05 -1.85
C LEU A 51 -19.29 -0.97 -0.92
N VAL A 52 -20.02 -1.92 -1.48
CA VAL A 52 -20.68 -2.99 -0.71
C VAL A 52 -19.85 -4.29 -0.65
N LYS A 53 -18.60 -4.25 -1.14
CA LYS A 53 -17.65 -5.39 -1.21
C LYS A 53 -18.15 -6.57 -2.02
N ASP A 54 -19.02 -6.34 -2.99
CA ASP A 54 -19.50 -7.34 -3.95
C ASP A 54 -18.54 -7.41 -5.15
N TYR A 55 -17.38 -8.01 -4.90
CA TYR A 55 -16.31 -8.11 -5.89
C TYR A 55 -16.60 -9.04 -7.07
N ASP A 56 -17.51 -9.99 -6.89
CA ASP A 56 -17.93 -10.90 -7.96
C ASP A 56 -18.70 -10.14 -9.04
N ASN A 57 -19.71 -9.37 -8.66
CA ASN A 57 -20.47 -8.54 -9.60
C ASN A 57 -19.60 -7.40 -10.18
N ALA A 58 -18.76 -6.75 -9.37
CA ALA A 58 -17.82 -5.75 -9.85
C ALA A 58 -16.89 -6.32 -10.93
N SER A 59 -16.30 -7.50 -10.69
CA SER A 59 -15.40 -8.18 -11.62
C SER A 59 -16.14 -8.67 -12.88
N PHE A 60 -17.37 -9.12 -12.76
CA PHE A 60 -18.17 -9.53 -13.90
C PHE A 60 -18.43 -8.36 -14.85
N VAL A 61 -18.91 -7.22 -14.33
CA VAL A 61 -19.13 -6.01 -15.14
C VAL A 61 -17.85 -5.50 -15.75
N PHE A 62 -16.76 -5.47 -14.98
CA PHE A 62 -15.45 -5.05 -15.47
C PHE A 62 -14.95 -5.92 -16.63
N LYS A 63 -14.99 -7.25 -16.49
CA LYS A 63 -14.53 -8.21 -17.52
C LYS A 63 -15.32 -8.05 -18.82
N ASP A 64 -16.64 -7.87 -18.76
CA ASP A 64 -17.46 -7.65 -19.96
C ASP A 64 -17.08 -6.33 -20.67
N MET A 65 -16.87 -5.26 -19.89
CA MET A 65 -16.43 -3.98 -20.46
C MET A 65 -15.01 -4.05 -21.07
N HIS A 66 -14.09 -4.69 -20.36
CA HIS A 66 -12.70 -4.85 -20.80
C HIS A 66 -12.59 -5.70 -22.06
N ASN A 67 -13.36 -6.78 -22.17
CA ASN A 67 -13.39 -7.63 -23.37
C ASN A 67 -13.87 -6.85 -24.62
N LYS A 68 -14.80 -5.91 -24.45
CA LYS A 68 -15.30 -5.07 -25.56
C LYS A 68 -14.33 -3.97 -25.95
N ASN A 69 -13.62 -3.38 -24.99
CA ASN A 69 -12.73 -2.24 -25.19
C ASN A 69 -11.44 -2.42 -24.35
N PRO A 70 -10.53 -3.32 -24.72
CA PRO A 70 -9.39 -3.73 -23.89
C PRO A 70 -8.34 -2.65 -23.67
N LEU A 71 -8.34 -1.58 -24.48
CA LEU A 71 -7.38 -0.47 -24.36
C LEU A 71 -8.03 0.84 -23.88
N ASP A 72 -9.33 0.80 -23.52
CA ASP A 72 -9.97 1.99 -22.95
C ASP A 72 -9.37 2.33 -21.58
N LYS A 73 -8.80 3.54 -21.53
CA LYS A 73 -8.09 4.03 -20.35
C LYS A 73 -8.96 4.05 -19.08
N ASN A 74 -10.23 4.44 -19.20
CA ASN A 74 -11.11 4.55 -18.04
C ASN A 74 -11.47 3.15 -17.52
N ILE A 75 -11.67 2.18 -18.41
CA ILE A 75 -11.90 0.79 -18.04
C ILE A 75 -10.66 0.22 -17.36
N LEU A 76 -9.46 0.42 -17.93
CA LEU A 76 -8.21 -0.06 -17.32
C LEU A 76 -7.96 0.58 -15.94
N MET A 77 -8.22 1.89 -15.78
CA MET A 77 -8.11 2.57 -14.48
C MET A 77 -9.07 2.00 -13.46
N THR A 78 -10.34 1.78 -13.86
CA THR A 78 -11.34 1.17 -12.98
C THR A 78 -10.95 -0.26 -12.59
N GLY A 79 -10.33 -1.02 -13.50
CA GLY A 79 -9.77 -2.34 -13.18
C GLY A 79 -8.64 -2.29 -12.16
N ILE A 80 -7.74 -1.31 -12.29
CA ILE A 80 -6.68 -1.09 -11.30
C ILE A 80 -7.27 -0.77 -9.93
N ASP A 81 -8.27 0.12 -9.85
CA ASP A 81 -8.91 0.48 -8.59
C ASP A 81 -9.66 -0.70 -7.98
N LEU A 82 -10.39 -1.48 -8.79
CA LEU A 82 -11.10 -2.69 -8.36
C LEU A 82 -10.13 -3.71 -7.73
N TYR A 83 -9.09 -4.08 -8.44
CA TYR A 83 -8.13 -5.07 -7.93
C TYR A 83 -7.32 -4.55 -6.75
N TYR A 84 -7.05 -3.25 -6.67
CA TYR A 84 -6.42 -2.67 -5.50
C TYR A 84 -7.32 -2.75 -4.26
N ASP A 85 -8.61 -2.49 -4.40
CA ASP A 85 -9.58 -2.63 -3.32
C ASP A 85 -9.72 -4.09 -2.86
N VAL A 86 -9.69 -5.04 -3.79
CA VAL A 86 -9.62 -6.48 -3.50
C VAL A 86 -8.37 -6.84 -2.69
N ILE A 87 -7.21 -6.27 -3.00
CA ILE A 87 -5.97 -6.55 -2.25
C ILE A 87 -6.07 -6.02 -0.82
N ILE A 88 -6.62 -4.82 -0.62
CA ILE A 88 -6.72 -4.21 0.71
C ILE A 88 -7.72 -4.96 1.60
N ASN A 89 -8.82 -5.42 1.04
CA ASN A 89 -9.90 -6.07 1.78
C ASN A 89 -9.87 -7.61 1.69
N GLY A 90 -8.98 -8.18 0.87
CA GLY A 90 -8.90 -9.62 0.61
C GLY A 90 -8.19 -10.38 1.73
N ILE A 91 -8.70 -11.58 2.03
CA ILE A 91 -8.14 -12.48 3.03
C ILE A 91 -7.35 -13.62 2.35
N ASN A 92 -7.66 -13.94 1.10
CA ASN A 92 -7.09 -15.09 0.38
C ASN A 92 -5.84 -14.66 -0.41
N GLU A 93 -4.70 -15.28 -0.10
CA GLU A 93 -3.41 -14.99 -0.72
C GLU A 93 -3.40 -15.17 -2.24
N ASN A 94 -4.03 -16.23 -2.75
CA ASN A 94 -4.11 -16.46 -4.20
C ASN A 94 -4.89 -15.36 -4.93
N ILE A 95 -5.96 -14.84 -4.31
CA ILE A 95 -6.74 -13.73 -4.85
C ILE A 95 -5.89 -12.44 -4.84
N ILE A 96 -5.12 -12.22 -3.79
CA ILE A 96 -4.20 -11.08 -3.69
C ILE A 96 -3.15 -11.14 -4.80
N ILE A 97 -2.49 -12.29 -4.99
CA ILE A 97 -1.47 -12.48 -6.03
C ILE A 97 -2.04 -12.21 -7.42
N SER A 98 -3.18 -12.83 -7.77
CA SER A 98 -3.81 -12.63 -9.08
C SER A 98 -4.27 -11.19 -9.30
N SER A 99 -4.69 -10.50 -8.24
CA SER A 99 -5.06 -9.08 -8.29
C SER A 99 -3.85 -8.19 -8.54
N CYS A 100 -2.71 -8.48 -7.90
CA CYS A 100 -1.44 -7.77 -8.14
C CYS A 100 -1.01 -7.92 -9.61
N GLU A 101 -1.05 -9.14 -10.15
CA GLU A 101 -0.71 -9.40 -11.56
C GLU A 101 -1.61 -8.63 -12.53
N ASN A 102 -2.91 -8.54 -12.25
CA ASN A 102 -3.85 -7.76 -13.05
C ASN A 102 -3.54 -6.26 -12.99
N ILE A 103 -3.24 -5.71 -11.80
CA ILE A 103 -2.82 -4.31 -11.66
C ILE A 103 -1.56 -4.04 -12.48
N ILE A 104 -0.55 -4.90 -12.38
CA ILE A 104 0.71 -4.76 -13.12
C ILE A 104 0.44 -4.76 -14.62
N LYS A 105 -0.38 -5.69 -15.11
CA LYS A 105 -0.77 -5.79 -16.51
C LYS A 105 -1.44 -4.51 -17.01
N TYR A 106 -2.48 -4.05 -16.31
CA TYR A 106 -3.25 -2.87 -16.74
C TYR A 106 -2.47 -1.57 -16.58
N ALA A 107 -1.70 -1.42 -15.49
CA ALA A 107 -0.84 -0.28 -15.30
C ALA A 107 0.20 -0.14 -16.42
N ARG A 108 0.87 -1.23 -16.79
CA ARG A 108 1.81 -1.24 -17.93
C ARG A 108 1.12 -0.86 -19.24
N GLN A 109 -0.07 -1.39 -19.53
CA GLN A 109 -0.83 -1.03 -20.72
C GLN A 109 -1.13 0.47 -20.79
N ILE A 110 -1.60 1.07 -19.68
CA ILE A 110 -1.88 2.50 -19.61
C ILE A 110 -0.61 3.34 -19.77
N LEU A 111 0.47 2.96 -19.12
CA LEU A 111 1.73 3.72 -19.13
C LEU A 111 2.38 3.72 -20.53
N ILE A 112 2.24 2.64 -21.29
CA ILE A 112 2.74 2.56 -22.68
C ILE A 112 1.91 3.44 -23.62
N THR A 113 0.58 3.47 -23.46
CA THR A 113 -0.34 4.14 -24.38
C THR A 113 -0.63 5.60 -24.03
N GLY A 114 -0.45 5.98 -22.77
CA GLY A 114 -0.93 7.25 -22.24
C GLY A 114 0.11 8.38 -22.22
N LYS A 115 0.23 9.18 -23.29
CA LYS A 115 1.14 10.34 -23.32
C LYS A 115 0.76 11.48 -22.35
N PHE A 116 -0.52 11.62 -21.96
CA PHE A 116 -1.04 12.71 -21.10
C PHE A 116 -2.00 12.15 -20.04
N LEU A 117 -1.44 11.56 -19.00
CA LEU A 117 -2.21 11.10 -17.84
C LEU A 117 -2.14 12.14 -16.73
N LYS A 118 -3.27 12.78 -16.43
CA LYS A 118 -3.43 13.47 -15.13
C LYS A 118 -3.29 12.41 -14.04
N ASN A 119 -2.54 12.72 -12.98
CA ASN A 119 -2.36 11.85 -11.82
C ASN A 119 -1.68 10.49 -12.10
N LYS A 120 -0.65 10.48 -12.98
CA LYS A 120 0.18 9.28 -13.22
C LYS A 120 0.71 8.65 -11.92
N TYR A 121 0.92 9.45 -10.89
CA TYR A 121 1.39 8.99 -9.60
C TYR A 121 0.50 7.91 -8.98
N ASN A 122 -0.83 7.96 -9.18
CA ASN A 122 -1.72 6.92 -8.66
C ASN A 122 -1.45 5.56 -9.31
N ILE A 123 -1.19 5.54 -10.62
CA ILE A 123 -0.87 4.30 -11.33
C ILE A 123 0.45 3.72 -10.82
N TYR A 124 1.47 4.57 -10.69
CA TYR A 124 2.77 4.13 -10.16
C TYR A 124 2.69 3.66 -8.72
N GLN A 125 1.90 4.34 -7.88
CA GLN A 125 1.69 3.92 -6.49
C GLN A 125 0.98 2.55 -6.40
N ARG A 126 -0.07 2.31 -7.22
CA ARG A 126 -0.75 1.01 -7.28
C ARG A 126 0.18 -0.10 -7.79
N LEU A 127 0.99 0.23 -8.80
CA LEU A 127 1.99 -0.66 -9.36
C LEU A 127 3.05 -1.03 -8.30
N ALA A 128 3.59 -0.04 -7.60
CA ALA A 128 4.55 -0.22 -6.53
C ALA A 128 4.02 -1.11 -5.41
N PHE A 129 2.80 -0.83 -4.95
CA PHE A 129 2.14 -1.61 -3.91
C PHE A 129 1.91 -3.07 -4.35
N SER A 130 1.54 -3.29 -5.62
CA SER A 130 1.37 -4.64 -6.15
C SER A 130 2.68 -5.42 -6.18
N TYR A 131 3.77 -4.81 -6.60
CA TYR A 131 5.09 -5.43 -6.52
C TYR A 131 5.51 -5.74 -5.09
N GLN A 132 5.29 -4.83 -4.16
CA GLN A 132 5.57 -5.05 -2.74
C GLN A 132 4.81 -6.26 -2.17
N LYS A 133 3.54 -6.43 -2.56
CA LYS A 133 2.70 -7.56 -2.12
C LYS A 133 3.13 -8.90 -2.73
N LEU A 134 3.74 -8.91 -3.90
CA LEU A 134 4.31 -10.12 -4.52
C LEU A 134 5.60 -10.60 -3.84
N GLY A 135 6.19 -9.81 -2.93
CA GLY A 135 7.29 -10.24 -2.08
C GLY A 135 8.68 -9.83 -2.55
N SER A 136 9.70 -10.41 -1.90
CA SER A 136 11.09 -9.93 -1.95
C SER A 136 11.70 -9.87 -3.35
N SER A 137 11.32 -10.76 -4.25
CA SER A 137 11.82 -10.78 -5.64
C SER A 137 11.41 -9.54 -6.45
N TYR A 138 10.42 -8.77 -5.98
CA TYR A 138 9.87 -7.60 -6.66
C TYR A 138 10.10 -6.29 -5.90
N TYR A 139 10.88 -6.28 -4.81
CA TYR A 139 11.09 -5.07 -4.02
C TYR A 139 11.81 -3.96 -4.79
N GLU A 140 12.72 -4.29 -5.71
CA GLU A 140 13.38 -3.29 -6.56
C GLU A 140 12.38 -2.67 -7.55
N ASP A 141 11.53 -3.46 -8.20
CA ASP A 141 10.45 -2.94 -9.07
C ASP A 141 9.47 -2.06 -8.28
N SER A 142 9.19 -2.45 -7.03
CA SER A 142 8.35 -1.66 -6.12
C SER A 142 9.00 -0.32 -5.80
N TYR A 143 10.28 -0.33 -5.42
CA TYR A 143 11.06 0.89 -5.15
C TYR A 143 11.02 1.85 -6.33
N ASP A 144 11.40 1.37 -7.53
CA ASP A 144 11.40 2.19 -8.76
C ASP A 144 10.03 2.77 -9.07
N SER A 145 8.97 2.01 -8.82
CA SER A 145 7.60 2.47 -9.06
C SER A 145 7.18 3.52 -8.04
N TYR A 146 7.54 3.41 -6.76
CA TYR A 146 7.30 4.46 -5.77
C TYR A 146 8.08 5.74 -6.09
N ILE A 147 9.34 5.64 -6.51
CA ILE A 147 10.13 6.80 -6.96
C ILE A 147 9.42 7.51 -8.12
N LYS A 148 8.97 6.76 -9.13
CA LYS A 148 8.20 7.33 -10.23
C LYS A 148 6.88 7.97 -9.77
N ALA A 149 6.24 7.47 -8.72
CA ALA A 149 5.07 8.11 -8.13
C ALA A 149 5.43 9.49 -7.54
N LEU A 150 6.50 9.58 -6.76
CA LEU A 150 6.97 10.84 -6.18
C LEU A 150 7.39 11.85 -7.27
N GLU A 151 8.14 11.42 -8.29
CA GLU A 151 8.55 12.25 -9.45
C GLU A 151 7.35 12.79 -10.24
N ASN A 152 6.23 12.08 -10.23
CA ASN A 152 4.98 12.52 -10.87
C ASN A 152 4.04 13.28 -9.92
N GLY A 153 4.55 13.73 -8.76
CA GLY A 153 3.86 14.63 -7.85
C GLY A 153 3.07 13.95 -6.72
N ASP A 154 3.33 12.68 -6.42
CA ASP A 154 2.77 12.06 -5.22
C ASP A 154 3.46 12.61 -3.98
N ASN A 155 2.71 13.31 -3.14
CA ASN A 155 3.18 13.88 -1.88
C ASN A 155 2.46 13.29 -0.65
N ARG A 156 1.79 12.16 -0.81
CA ARG A 156 1.03 11.51 0.28
C ARG A 156 1.95 10.86 1.28
N VAL A 157 1.61 11.05 2.55
CA VAL A 157 2.31 10.39 3.68
C VAL A 157 2.30 8.87 3.53
N SER A 158 1.16 8.29 3.14
CA SER A 158 1.03 6.84 2.94
C SER A 158 1.99 6.28 1.89
N THR A 159 2.23 7.01 0.81
CA THR A 159 3.19 6.60 -0.24
C THR A 159 4.62 6.59 0.29
N VAL A 160 5.01 7.60 1.08
CA VAL A 160 6.34 7.67 1.69
C VAL A 160 6.52 6.57 2.75
N ILE A 161 5.50 6.27 3.54
CA ILE A 161 5.51 5.17 4.50
C ILE A 161 5.75 3.83 3.78
N GLU A 162 4.99 3.53 2.74
CA GLU A 162 5.16 2.28 1.99
C GLU A 162 6.51 2.20 1.28
N LEU A 163 6.99 3.31 0.68
CA LEU A 163 8.34 3.39 0.12
C LEU A 163 9.40 3.11 1.19
N SER A 164 9.26 3.67 2.39
CA SER A 164 10.24 3.45 3.47
C SER A 164 10.30 1.98 3.92
N LYS A 165 9.16 1.28 3.94
CA LYS A 165 9.11 -0.17 4.20
C LYS A 165 9.85 -0.96 3.12
N VAL A 166 9.69 -0.58 1.86
CA VAL A 166 10.43 -1.20 0.75
C VAL A 166 11.93 -0.92 0.87
N CYS A 167 12.33 0.34 1.11
CA CYS A 167 13.71 0.73 1.35
C CYS A 167 14.35 -0.07 2.51
N TYR A 168 13.60 -0.26 3.61
CA TYR A 168 14.06 -1.07 4.74
C TYR A 168 14.34 -2.53 4.32
N ASN A 169 13.43 -3.13 3.55
CA ASN A 169 13.56 -4.52 3.11
C ASN A 169 14.72 -4.77 2.15
N ILE A 170 15.10 -3.77 1.35
CA ILE A 170 16.26 -3.84 0.43
C ILE A 170 17.54 -3.22 1.00
N GLY A 171 17.50 -2.78 2.27
CA GLY A 171 18.68 -2.24 2.96
C GLY A 171 19.03 -0.78 2.66
N LEU A 172 18.17 -0.05 1.98
CA LEU A 172 18.34 1.39 1.66
C LEU A 172 17.87 2.28 2.82
N TYR A 173 18.50 2.10 3.99
CA TYR A 173 18.07 2.77 5.23
C TYR A 173 18.24 4.29 5.19
N LYS A 174 19.30 4.79 4.55
CA LYS A 174 19.58 6.23 4.44
C LYS A 174 18.55 6.93 3.57
N GLU A 175 18.16 6.29 2.47
CA GLU A 175 17.11 6.76 1.57
C GLU A 175 15.76 6.82 2.29
N ALA A 176 15.41 5.76 3.05
CA ALA A 176 14.21 5.75 3.89
C ALA A 176 14.20 6.93 4.87
N ILE A 177 15.31 7.15 5.60
CA ILE A 177 15.44 8.29 6.53
C ILE A 177 15.20 9.61 5.80
N ASN A 178 15.85 9.82 4.65
CA ASN A 178 15.71 11.06 3.90
C ASN A 178 14.26 11.33 3.46
N TYR A 179 13.55 10.33 2.94
CA TYR A 179 12.15 10.50 2.53
C TYR A 179 11.25 10.79 3.72
N LEU A 180 11.44 10.08 4.84
CA LEU A 180 10.63 10.24 6.05
C LEU A 180 10.87 11.59 6.73
N GLU A 181 12.14 12.01 6.89
CA GLU A 181 12.48 13.33 7.46
C GLU A 181 11.94 14.47 6.60
N ASN A 182 12.06 14.36 5.27
CA ASN A 182 11.57 15.38 4.36
C ASN A 182 10.06 15.57 4.44
N ILE A 183 9.28 14.49 4.51
CA ILE A 183 7.82 14.64 4.58
C ILE A 183 7.38 15.18 5.95
N ILE A 184 8.03 14.77 7.04
CA ILE A 184 7.80 15.32 8.38
C ILE A 184 8.05 16.83 8.39
N LYS A 185 9.19 17.26 7.87
CA LYS A 185 9.58 18.67 7.82
C LYS A 185 8.66 19.52 6.96
N ASN A 186 8.28 19.01 5.78
CA ASN A 186 7.53 19.80 4.81
C ASN A 186 6.03 19.91 5.13
N GLN A 187 5.45 18.91 5.77
CA GLN A 187 4.01 18.89 6.03
C GLN A 187 3.66 19.13 7.50
N ASN A 188 4.65 19.20 8.39
CA ASN A 188 4.47 19.37 9.85
C ASN A 188 3.42 18.40 10.43
N ILE A 189 3.43 17.15 9.95
CA ILE A 189 2.44 16.13 10.30
C ILE A 189 2.94 15.31 11.48
N ILE A 190 2.05 15.09 12.45
CA ILE A 190 2.25 14.15 13.54
C ILE A 190 1.47 12.88 13.17
N ASN A 191 2.16 11.91 12.61
CA ASN A 191 1.62 10.58 12.24
C ASN A 191 2.48 9.49 12.87
N ILE A 192 1.85 8.65 13.69
CA ILE A 192 2.53 7.61 14.46
C ILE A 192 3.28 6.63 13.56
N GLU A 193 2.63 6.13 12.51
CA GLU A 193 3.23 5.15 11.60
C GLU A 193 4.48 5.73 10.92
N LEU A 194 4.43 7.01 10.53
CA LEU A 194 5.58 7.71 9.94
C LEU A 194 6.79 7.73 10.90
N TYR A 195 6.57 8.05 12.17
CA TYR A 195 7.64 8.05 13.18
C TYR A 195 8.13 6.64 13.52
N TYR A 196 7.23 5.63 13.50
CA TYR A 196 7.67 4.24 13.66
C TYR A 196 8.58 3.79 12.52
N GLU A 197 8.22 4.12 11.27
CA GLU A 197 9.06 3.77 10.12
C GLU A 197 10.39 4.54 10.14
N LEU A 198 10.39 5.79 10.62
CA LEU A 198 11.63 6.55 10.81
C LEU A 198 12.51 5.89 11.88
N ALA A 199 11.94 5.45 12.99
CA ALA A 199 12.69 4.72 14.03
C ALA A 199 13.22 3.37 13.50
N ASN A 200 12.45 2.66 12.66
CA ASN A 200 12.89 1.44 11.97
C ASN A 200 14.06 1.72 11.04
N ALA A 201 13.98 2.78 10.25
CA ALA A 201 15.04 3.16 9.31
C ALA A 201 16.34 3.56 10.03
N TYR A 202 16.25 4.31 11.14
CA TYR A 202 17.42 4.59 12.00
C TYR A 202 18.00 3.32 12.61
N GLU A 203 17.15 2.39 13.10
CA GLU A 203 17.60 1.10 13.63
C GLU A 203 18.35 0.28 12.57
N GLY A 204 17.79 0.18 11.36
CA GLY A 204 18.43 -0.50 10.22
C GLY A 204 19.78 0.14 9.86
N ASN A 205 19.87 1.46 9.91
CA ASN A 205 21.11 2.23 9.71
C ASN A 205 22.07 2.17 10.91
N LYS A 206 21.72 1.43 11.98
CA LYS A 206 22.47 1.30 13.25
C LYS A 206 22.61 2.61 14.04
N ASP A 207 21.81 3.62 13.74
CA ASP A 207 21.70 4.86 14.53
C ASP A 207 20.68 4.67 15.67
N TYR A 208 21.07 3.84 16.62
CA TYR A 208 20.18 3.47 17.75
C TYR A 208 19.77 4.68 18.58
N THR A 209 20.65 5.67 18.71
CA THR A 209 20.38 6.89 19.46
C THR A 209 19.18 7.65 18.87
N LYS A 210 19.20 7.89 17.56
CA LYS A 210 18.09 8.57 16.88
C LYS A 210 16.82 7.71 16.87
N SER A 211 16.95 6.40 16.72
CA SER A 211 15.81 5.49 16.82
C SER A 211 15.12 5.60 18.19
N ILE A 212 15.88 5.57 19.27
CA ILE A 212 15.37 5.74 20.64
C ILE A 212 14.73 7.12 20.83
N GLN A 213 15.38 8.20 20.39
CA GLN A 213 14.82 9.54 20.46
C GLN A 213 13.48 9.66 19.71
N THR A 214 13.38 9.06 18.54
CA THR A 214 12.15 9.02 17.73
C THR A 214 11.03 8.26 18.45
N LEU A 215 11.34 7.12 19.06
CA LEU A 215 10.36 6.34 19.84
C LEU A 215 9.94 7.04 21.13
N SER A 216 10.88 7.71 21.83
CA SER A 216 10.55 8.53 23.00
C SER A 216 9.62 9.68 22.65
N TYR A 217 9.84 10.32 21.49
CA TYR A 217 8.91 11.33 20.98
C TYR A 217 7.49 10.77 20.78
N ILE A 218 7.36 9.53 20.30
CA ILE A 218 6.05 8.87 20.15
C ILE A 218 5.39 8.71 21.53
N THR A 219 6.09 8.22 22.54
CA THR A 219 5.50 8.04 23.88
C THR A 219 5.06 9.35 24.49
N ASP A 220 5.82 10.43 24.29
CA ASP A 220 5.49 11.75 24.83
C ASP A 220 4.26 12.37 24.15
N LYS A 221 4.13 12.19 22.83
CA LYS A 221 3.04 12.80 22.05
C LYS A 221 1.74 12.00 22.07
N PHE A 222 1.82 10.69 22.22
CA PHE A 222 0.66 9.79 22.17
C PHE A 222 0.42 9.09 23.51
N ASN A 223 0.82 9.72 24.60
CA ASN A 223 0.60 9.24 25.97
C ASN A 223 -0.90 8.96 26.21
N GLY A 224 -1.18 7.82 26.85
CA GLY A 224 -2.54 7.35 27.13
C GLY A 224 -3.14 6.42 26.07
N ASN A 225 -2.45 6.16 24.95
CA ASN A 225 -2.83 5.12 24.02
C ASN A 225 -2.07 3.82 24.33
N ILE A 226 -2.76 2.90 25.02
CA ILE A 226 -2.17 1.64 25.54
C ILE A 226 -1.49 0.82 24.45
N ASP A 227 -2.10 0.67 23.28
CA ASP A 227 -1.54 -0.13 22.18
C ASP A 227 -0.25 0.47 21.62
N ILE A 228 -0.19 1.80 21.55
CA ILE A 228 0.98 2.53 21.06
C ILE A 228 2.10 2.44 22.08
N GLU A 229 1.80 2.69 23.34
CA GLU A 229 2.77 2.63 24.44
C GLU A 229 3.36 1.24 24.57
N LEU A 230 2.52 0.19 24.57
CA LEU A 230 2.95 -1.20 24.62
C LEU A 230 3.97 -1.53 23.51
N LYS A 231 3.61 -1.23 22.26
CA LYS A 231 4.49 -1.46 21.11
C LYS A 231 5.78 -0.66 21.21
N THR A 232 5.69 0.58 21.67
CA THR A 232 6.84 1.48 21.77
C THR A 232 7.78 1.03 22.89
N TYR A 233 7.27 0.67 24.08
CA TYR A 233 8.11 0.17 25.18
C TYR A 233 8.76 -1.16 24.82
N PHE A 234 8.04 -2.07 24.17
CA PHE A 234 8.63 -3.32 23.69
C PHE A 234 9.78 -3.05 22.69
N LYS A 235 9.59 -2.11 21.76
CA LYS A 235 10.63 -1.75 20.80
C LYS A 235 11.82 -1.05 21.44
N LEU A 236 11.60 -0.16 22.40
CA LEU A 236 12.67 0.46 23.20
C LEU A 236 13.46 -0.60 23.97
N GLY A 237 12.77 -1.56 24.59
CA GLY A 237 13.42 -2.70 25.24
C GLY A 237 14.35 -3.47 24.31
N ASN A 238 13.88 -3.77 23.10
CA ASN A 238 14.70 -4.43 22.07
C ASN A 238 15.93 -3.61 21.65
N LEU A 239 15.78 -2.28 21.46
CA LEU A 239 16.88 -1.41 21.06
C LEU A 239 17.97 -1.30 22.15
N TYR A 240 17.56 -1.14 23.40
CA TYR A 240 18.51 -1.13 24.53
C TYR A 240 19.19 -2.49 24.71
N PHE A 241 18.46 -3.59 24.53
CA PHE A 241 19.02 -4.94 24.52
C PHE A 241 20.14 -5.10 23.47
N ARG A 242 19.89 -4.66 22.23
CA ARG A 242 20.89 -4.70 21.14
C ARG A 242 22.15 -3.87 21.42
N GLN A 243 22.01 -2.82 22.23
CA GLN A 243 23.15 -2.01 22.65
C GLN A 243 23.88 -2.59 23.89
N GLY A 244 23.40 -3.69 24.46
CA GLY A 244 23.94 -4.26 25.68
C GLY A 244 23.58 -3.49 26.97
N LEU A 245 22.66 -2.54 26.87
CA LEU A 245 22.15 -1.74 27.97
C LEU A 245 21.01 -2.49 28.68
N TYR A 246 21.39 -3.54 29.40
CA TYR A 246 20.42 -4.53 29.91
C TYR A 246 19.51 -3.98 30.99
N LYS A 247 19.94 -2.99 31.79
CA LYS A 247 19.10 -2.37 32.83
C LYS A 247 17.97 -1.56 32.22
N GLU A 248 18.28 -0.76 31.21
CA GLU A 248 17.32 0.05 30.46
C GLU A 248 16.36 -0.84 29.67
N SER A 249 16.87 -1.89 29.06
CA SER A 249 16.06 -2.89 28.37
C SER A 249 15.05 -3.55 29.32
N GLU A 250 15.51 -3.99 30.52
CA GLU A 250 14.64 -4.58 31.54
C GLU A 250 13.53 -3.60 31.99
N PHE A 251 13.88 -2.33 32.16
CA PHE A 251 12.93 -1.29 32.53
C PHE A 251 11.80 -1.15 31.51
N PHE A 252 12.13 -1.06 30.23
CA PHE A 252 11.13 -0.89 29.18
C PHE A 252 10.32 -2.16 28.93
N TYR A 253 10.92 -3.34 29.00
CA TYR A 253 10.16 -4.59 28.90
C TYR A 253 9.18 -4.76 30.07
N LYS A 254 9.56 -4.35 31.30
CA LYS A 254 8.64 -4.38 32.45
C LYS A 254 7.48 -3.41 32.25
N LYS A 255 7.72 -2.21 31.73
CA LYS A 255 6.65 -1.29 31.37
C LYS A 255 5.68 -1.89 30.34
N ALA A 256 6.19 -2.57 29.34
CA ALA A 256 5.37 -3.27 28.37
C ALA A 256 4.57 -4.41 29.03
N LEU A 257 5.19 -5.14 29.97
CA LEU A 257 4.55 -6.25 30.69
C LEU A 257 3.45 -5.79 31.65
N GLU A 258 3.58 -4.58 32.24
CA GLU A 258 2.53 -3.96 33.07
C GLU A 258 1.26 -3.66 32.24
N MET A 259 1.39 -3.49 30.92
CA MET A 259 0.29 -3.21 30.01
C MET A 259 -0.34 -4.48 29.41
N ASP A 260 0.47 -5.52 29.20
CA ASP A 260 0.03 -6.81 28.65
C ASP A 260 0.79 -7.96 29.31
N ASP A 261 0.26 -8.42 30.46
CA ASP A 261 0.82 -9.52 31.26
C ASP A 261 0.49 -10.91 30.68
N LYS A 262 -0.30 -10.98 29.59
CA LYS A 262 -0.68 -12.23 28.92
C LYS A 262 0.06 -12.46 27.61
N ASN A 263 1.10 -11.71 27.34
CA ASN A 263 1.87 -11.82 26.12
C ASN A 263 3.10 -12.73 26.30
N PRO A 264 3.10 -13.96 25.78
CA PRO A 264 4.22 -14.88 25.97
C PRO A 264 5.52 -14.38 25.35
N ASN A 265 5.44 -13.50 24.30
CA ASN A 265 6.61 -12.93 23.67
C ASN A 265 7.36 -11.93 24.58
N LEU A 266 6.65 -11.19 25.44
CA LEU A 266 7.27 -10.30 26.42
C LEU A 266 8.08 -11.09 27.43
N TYR A 267 7.50 -12.14 28.02
CA TYR A 267 8.21 -13.02 28.96
C TYR A 267 9.42 -13.68 28.30
N TYR A 268 9.25 -14.16 27.07
CA TYR A 268 10.35 -14.74 26.33
C TYR A 268 11.50 -13.72 26.12
N SER A 269 11.17 -12.48 25.72
CA SER A 269 12.16 -11.43 25.50
C SER A 269 12.92 -11.06 26.78
N ILE A 270 12.21 -10.99 27.92
CA ILE A 270 12.84 -10.79 29.24
C ILE A 270 13.71 -12.00 29.60
N GLY A 271 13.25 -13.21 29.30
CA GLY A 271 14.05 -14.43 29.50
C GLY A 271 15.34 -14.43 28.69
N ILE A 272 15.30 -14.01 27.43
CA ILE A 272 16.50 -13.82 26.60
C ILE A 272 17.44 -12.75 27.18
N LEU A 273 16.88 -11.62 27.64
CA LEU A 273 17.62 -10.56 28.32
C LEU A 273 18.37 -11.10 29.55
N TYR A 274 17.68 -11.83 30.43
CA TYR A 274 18.29 -12.40 31.65
C TYR A 274 19.36 -13.44 31.30
N ARG A 275 19.12 -14.31 30.31
CA ARG A 275 20.12 -15.27 29.83
C ARG A 275 21.38 -14.57 29.36
N GLN A 276 21.26 -13.51 28.55
CA GLN A 276 22.40 -12.74 28.03
C GLN A 276 23.14 -12.02 29.16
N ASN A 277 22.41 -11.57 30.17
CA ASN A 277 22.97 -10.94 31.38
C ASN A 277 23.46 -11.97 32.44
N LYS A 278 23.61 -13.26 32.08
CA LYS A 278 24.09 -14.37 32.94
C LYS A 278 23.17 -14.67 34.14
N ARG A 279 21.95 -14.19 34.16
CA ARG A 279 20.93 -14.41 35.20
C ARG A 279 20.09 -15.67 34.87
N ARG A 280 20.74 -16.84 34.86
CA ARG A 280 20.18 -18.08 34.32
C ARG A 280 18.85 -18.51 35.00
N ASN A 281 18.77 -18.44 36.33
CA ASN A 281 17.58 -18.88 37.05
C ASN A 281 16.36 -17.99 36.71
N GLU A 282 16.59 -16.70 36.58
CA GLU A 282 15.55 -15.75 36.24
C GLU A 282 15.10 -15.94 34.79
N ALA A 283 16.05 -16.24 33.88
CA ALA A 283 15.72 -16.60 32.50
C ALA A 283 14.80 -17.82 32.41
N ILE A 284 15.12 -18.90 33.18
CA ILE A 284 14.29 -20.10 33.26
C ILE A 284 12.86 -19.76 33.74
N ASN A 285 12.75 -18.92 34.77
CA ASN A 285 11.45 -18.51 35.30
C ASN A 285 10.64 -17.76 34.22
N MET A 286 11.23 -16.82 33.51
CA MET A 286 10.54 -16.07 32.45
C MET A 286 10.08 -16.98 31.30
N PHE A 287 10.91 -17.93 30.85
CA PHE A 287 10.49 -18.90 29.83
C PHE A 287 9.33 -19.78 30.31
N ARG A 288 9.31 -20.15 31.59
CA ARG A 288 8.19 -20.89 32.18
C ARG A 288 6.91 -20.05 32.27
N GLU A 289 7.01 -18.75 32.61
CA GLU A 289 5.85 -17.85 32.57
C GLU A 289 5.29 -17.75 31.14
N ALA A 290 6.15 -17.63 30.11
CA ALA A 290 5.70 -17.66 28.72
C ALA A 290 4.92 -18.95 28.39
N LEU A 291 5.37 -20.11 28.87
CA LEU A 291 4.71 -21.42 28.68
C LEU A 291 3.44 -21.62 29.50
N LYS A 292 3.25 -20.89 30.62
CA LYS A 292 1.98 -20.88 31.32
C LYS A 292 0.88 -20.17 30.53
N ILE A 293 1.25 -19.17 29.75
CA ILE A 293 0.32 -18.42 28.91
C ILE A 293 0.02 -19.21 27.63
N ASP A 294 1.05 -19.70 26.97
CA ASP A 294 0.95 -20.54 25.77
C ASP A 294 1.89 -21.76 25.90
N ASN A 295 1.32 -22.91 26.24
CA ASN A 295 2.07 -24.15 26.46
C ASN A 295 2.75 -24.68 25.19
N SER A 296 2.34 -24.19 24.01
CA SER A 296 2.89 -24.53 22.69
C SER A 296 3.90 -23.48 22.17
N TYR A 297 4.22 -22.45 22.96
CA TYR A 297 5.10 -21.35 22.54
C TYR A 297 6.52 -21.85 22.29
N LYS A 298 6.76 -22.24 21.02
CA LYS A 298 7.99 -22.88 20.56
C LYS A 298 9.28 -22.14 20.93
N PRO A 299 9.37 -20.79 20.86
CA PRO A 299 10.61 -20.08 21.24
C PRO A 299 11.03 -20.33 22.68
N ALA A 300 10.08 -20.38 23.63
CA ALA A 300 10.40 -20.64 25.06
C ALA A 300 10.78 -22.11 25.29
N ILE A 301 10.12 -23.06 24.60
CA ILE A 301 10.48 -24.48 24.67
C ILE A 301 11.93 -24.67 24.22
N ASP A 302 12.29 -24.10 23.05
CA ASP A 302 13.62 -24.24 22.48
C ASP A 302 14.67 -23.53 23.32
N ALA A 303 14.32 -22.38 23.94
CA ALA A 303 15.20 -21.65 24.85
C ALA A 303 15.53 -22.47 26.12
N LEU A 304 14.53 -23.14 26.71
CA LEU A 304 14.74 -23.99 27.90
C LEU A 304 15.59 -25.24 27.59
N ARG A 305 15.48 -25.81 26.39
CA ARG A 305 16.30 -26.97 25.96
C ARG A 305 17.77 -26.62 25.79
N ARG A 306 18.09 -25.33 25.55
CA ARG A 306 19.47 -24.84 25.29
C ARG A 306 20.12 -24.20 26.51
N LEU A 307 19.49 -24.21 27.63
CA LEU A 307 19.99 -23.73 28.92
C LEU A 307 20.64 -24.83 29.71
#